data_efcb6cee5a344d3a103d4318b15345db
#
_entry.id   efcb6cee5a344d3a103d4318b15345db
#
_cell.length_a   1.000
_cell.length_b   1.000
_cell.length_c   1.000
_cell.angle_alpha   90.00
_cell.angle_beta   90.00
_cell.angle_gamma   90.00
#
_symmetry.space_group_name_H-M   'P 1'
#
loop_
_entity.id
_entity.type
_entity.pdbx_description
1 polymer ?
#
loop_
_entity_poly.entity_id
_entity_poly.type
_entity_poly.pdbx_seq_one_letter_code
_entity_poly.pdbx_strand_id
1 'polypeptide(L)'
;MRKAPGKCECCLRGVELTFHHLIPKKAHRRKRFKNSYSKRQLNAGVHVCRLCHRGIHRLYDELTLARDFNTLEQLLADEALAKHFAWVSKQKEQKDSPDWL
;
A
#
# COMPACT_ATOMS: atom_id res chain seq x y z
N MET A 1 -5.74 6.06 -10.95
CA MET A 1 -6.04 5.09 -9.92
C MET A 1 -7.39 5.36 -9.31
N ARG A 2 -8.19 4.31 -9.18
CA ARG A 2 -9.55 4.47 -8.70
C ARG A 2 -9.61 4.41 -7.19
N LYS A 3 -10.44 5.27 -6.62
CA LYS A 3 -10.77 5.18 -5.21
C LYS A 3 -12.10 4.46 -5.09
N ALA A 4 -12.21 3.60 -4.10
CA ALA A 4 -13.43 2.86 -3.85
C ALA A 4 -13.62 2.72 -2.35
N PRO A 5 -14.87 2.76 -1.87
CA PRO A 5 -15.11 2.54 -0.46
C PRO A 5 -14.85 1.08 -0.13
N GLY A 6 -14.44 0.82 1.08
CA GLY A 6 -14.18 -0.54 1.52
C GLY A 6 -13.34 -0.55 2.76
N LYS A 7 -12.83 -1.72 3.09
CA LYS A 7 -12.01 -1.88 4.29
C LYS A 7 -10.54 -1.94 3.88
N CYS A 8 -9.73 -1.05 4.46
CA CYS A 8 -8.30 -1.03 4.19
C CYS A 8 -7.67 -2.35 4.63
N GLU A 9 -6.88 -2.96 3.75
CA GLU A 9 -6.29 -4.25 4.05
C GLU A 9 -5.17 -4.17 5.07
N CYS A 10 -4.67 -2.97 5.36
CA CYS A 10 -3.60 -2.80 6.33
C CYS A 10 -4.10 -2.34 7.69
N CYS A 11 -4.93 -1.30 7.75
CA CYS A 11 -5.40 -0.78 9.03
C CYS A 11 -6.84 -1.18 9.35
N LEU A 12 -7.54 -1.75 8.40
CA LEU A 12 -8.91 -2.28 8.54
C LEU A 12 -9.98 -1.21 8.72
N ARG A 13 -9.67 0.07 8.51
CA ARG A 13 -10.70 1.11 8.58
C ARG A 13 -11.60 1.05 7.35
N GLY A 14 -12.87 1.38 7.53
CA GLY A 14 -13.82 1.47 6.43
C GLY A 14 -13.79 2.87 5.84
N VAL A 15 -13.00 3.09 4.82
CA VAL A 15 -12.81 4.40 4.20
C VAL A 15 -12.58 4.22 2.70
N GLU A 16 -12.44 5.33 2.01
CA GLU A 16 -12.06 5.27 0.60
C GLU A 16 -10.67 4.66 0.47
N LEU A 17 -10.53 3.77 -0.50
CA LEU A 17 -9.28 3.04 -0.69
C LEU A 17 -8.60 3.44 -1.98
N THR A 18 -7.27 3.30 -1.98
CA THR A 18 -6.47 3.44 -3.17
C THR A 18 -5.81 2.09 -3.45
N PHE A 19 -5.38 1.89 -4.69
CA PHE A 19 -4.74 0.64 -5.05
C PHE A 19 -3.22 0.78 -4.92
N HIS A 20 -2.61 -0.12 -4.14
CA HIS A 20 -1.15 -0.15 -3.97
C HIS A 20 -0.61 -1.36 -4.70
N HIS A 21 0.22 -1.15 -5.70
CA HIS A 21 0.91 -2.25 -6.39
C HIS A 21 1.95 -2.85 -5.45
N LEU A 22 1.87 -4.15 -5.23
CA LEU A 22 2.86 -4.84 -4.38
C LEU A 22 4.25 -4.78 -5.01
N ILE A 23 4.30 -4.84 -6.34
CA ILE A 23 5.53 -4.54 -7.06
C ILE A 23 5.27 -3.23 -7.80
N PRO A 24 5.79 -2.09 -7.28
CA PRO A 24 5.49 -0.80 -7.90
C PRO A 24 5.85 -0.76 -9.37
N LYS A 25 5.05 -0.04 -10.12
CA LYS A 25 5.21 0.01 -11.58
C LYS A 25 6.61 0.39 -12.03
N LYS A 26 7.27 1.22 -11.26
CA LYS A 26 8.63 1.63 -11.57
C LYS A 26 9.58 0.45 -11.67
N ALA A 27 9.32 -0.61 -10.89
CA ALA A 27 10.16 -1.80 -10.89
C ALA A 27 9.82 -2.76 -12.00
N HIS A 28 8.65 -2.63 -12.64
CA HIS A 28 8.20 -3.58 -13.66
C HIS A 28 9.16 -3.67 -14.84
N ARG A 29 9.86 -2.59 -15.13
CA ARG A 29 10.79 -2.55 -16.27
C ARG A 29 12.10 -3.23 -16.00
N ARG A 30 12.43 -3.43 -14.74
CA ARG A 30 13.70 -4.05 -14.38
C ARG A 30 13.69 -5.51 -14.81
N LYS A 31 14.74 -5.92 -15.50
CA LYS A 31 14.86 -7.30 -15.99
C LYS A 31 14.58 -8.31 -14.89
N ARG A 32 15.11 -8.03 -13.71
CA ARG A 32 14.97 -8.89 -12.56
C ARG A 32 13.50 -9.20 -12.27
N PHE A 33 12.65 -8.18 -12.27
CA PHE A 33 11.23 -8.38 -11.99
C PHE A 33 10.48 -8.84 -13.22
N LYS A 34 10.79 -8.26 -14.36
CA LYS A 34 10.14 -8.61 -15.60
C LYS A 34 10.29 -10.10 -15.94
N ASN A 35 11.47 -10.66 -15.67
CA ASN A 35 11.75 -12.05 -15.98
C ASN A 35 11.33 -13.03 -14.90
N SER A 36 11.16 -12.56 -13.66
CA SER A 36 10.85 -13.42 -12.54
C SER A 36 9.37 -13.52 -12.22
N TYR A 37 8.56 -12.58 -12.72
CA TYR A 37 7.14 -12.50 -12.39
C TYR A 37 6.30 -12.42 -13.64
N SER A 38 5.13 -13.06 -13.60
CA SER A 38 4.17 -12.95 -14.70
C SER A 38 3.54 -11.57 -14.70
N LYS A 39 2.86 -11.22 -15.79
CA LYS A 39 2.14 -9.96 -15.86
C LYS A 39 1.12 -9.84 -14.74
N ARG A 40 0.45 -10.95 -14.42
CA ARG A 40 -0.52 -10.96 -13.33
C ARG A 40 0.13 -10.63 -12.01
N GLN A 41 1.30 -11.21 -11.74
CA GLN A 41 2.02 -10.96 -10.50
C GLN A 41 2.52 -9.52 -10.43
N LEU A 42 3.00 -8.99 -11.55
CA LEU A 42 3.48 -7.61 -11.58
C LEU A 42 2.36 -6.61 -11.34
N ASN A 43 1.13 -6.97 -11.70
CA ASN A 43 -0.02 -6.07 -11.54
C ASN A 43 -0.82 -6.34 -10.26
N ALA A 44 -0.42 -7.30 -9.47
CA ALA A 44 -1.11 -7.60 -8.22
C ALA A 44 -0.92 -6.47 -7.23
N GLY A 45 -1.90 -6.29 -6.35
CA GLY A 45 -1.81 -5.24 -5.35
C GLY A 45 -2.86 -5.41 -4.28
N VAL A 46 -2.93 -4.42 -3.40
CA VAL A 46 -3.87 -4.43 -2.29
C VAL A 46 -4.57 -3.08 -2.24
N HIS A 47 -5.75 -3.09 -1.66
CA HIS A 47 -6.54 -1.88 -1.49
C HIS A 47 -6.29 -1.33 -0.10
N VAL A 48 -5.75 -0.12 -0.04
CA VAL A 48 -5.37 0.48 1.23
C VAL A 48 -5.83 1.93 1.27
N CYS A 49 -6.03 2.43 2.48
CA CYS A 49 -6.44 3.82 2.63
C CYS A 49 -5.26 4.75 2.32
N ARG A 50 -5.58 6.02 2.11
CA ARG A 50 -4.57 7.00 1.75
C ARG A 50 -3.44 7.09 2.77
N LEU A 51 -3.78 7.07 4.06
CA LEU A 51 -2.77 7.18 5.10
C LEU A 51 -1.82 6.00 5.12
N CYS A 52 -2.36 4.78 4.97
CA CYS A 52 -1.50 3.60 4.89
C CYS A 52 -0.64 3.62 3.65
N HIS A 53 -1.23 3.96 2.51
CA HIS A 53 -0.50 4.00 1.24
C HIS A 53 0.64 5.01 1.31
N ARG A 54 0.37 6.19 1.85
CA ARG A 54 1.37 7.23 1.99
C ARG A 54 2.50 6.80 2.92
N GLY A 55 2.16 6.13 4.02
CA GLY A 55 3.16 5.65 4.96
C GLY A 55 4.07 4.59 4.36
N ILE A 56 3.51 3.68 3.57
CA ILE A 56 4.30 2.66 2.89
C ILE A 56 5.36 3.32 2.02
N HIS A 57 4.98 4.30 1.22
CA HIS A 57 5.91 4.95 0.31
C HIS A 57 6.84 5.93 1.00
N ARG A 58 6.50 6.35 2.22
CA ARG A 58 7.39 7.22 2.99
C ARG A 58 8.50 6.41 3.66
N LEU A 59 8.16 5.21 4.14
CA LEU A 59 9.12 4.40 4.86
C LEU A 59 10.08 3.65 3.93
N TYR A 60 9.62 3.25 2.76
CA TYR A 60 10.43 2.46 1.86
C TYR A 60 10.32 2.96 0.42
N ASP A 61 11.42 2.92 -0.31
CA ASP A 61 11.38 3.30 -1.71
C ASP A 61 10.80 2.16 -2.54
N GLU A 62 10.54 2.46 -3.80
CA GLU A 62 9.81 1.53 -4.66
C GLU A 62 10.57 0.24 -4.93
N LEU A 63 11.89 0.31 -5.07
CA LEU A 63 12.68 -0.89 -5.31
C LEU A 63 12.72 -1.79 -4.08
N THR A 64 12.83 -1.19 -2.90
CA THR A 64 12.79 -1.95 -1.66
C THR A 64 11.44 -2.63 -1.50
N LEU A 65 10.36 -1.91 -1.81
CA LEU A 65 9.03 -2.51 -1.74
C LEU A 65 8.89 -3.68 -2.70
N ALA A 66 9.40 -3.53 -3.91
CA ALA A 66 9.31 -4.60 -4.90
C ALA A 66 10.12 -5.81 -4.51
N ARG A 67 11.26 -5.60 -3.88
CA ARG A 67 12.17 -6.69 -3.53
C ARG A 67 11.78 -7.39 -2.23
N ASP A 68 11.44 -6.62 -1.20
CA ASP A 68 11.30 -7.15 0.15
C ASP A 68 9.88 -7.15 0.69
N PHE A 69 8.96 -6.40 0.07
CA PHE A 69 7.61 -6.23 0.59
C PHE A 69 6.57 -6.40 -0.52
N ASN A 70 6.71 -7.47 -1.28
CA ASN A 70 5.81 -7.67 -2.42
C ASN A 70 4.65 -8.60 -2.12
N THR A 71 4.34 -8.82 -0.84
CA THR A 71 3.11 -9.49 -0.42
C THR A 71 2.51 -8.72 0.74
N LEU A 72 1.20 -8.89 0.93
CA LEU A 72 0.53 -8.25 2.05
C LEU A 72 1.12 -8.72 3.38
N GLU A 73 1.43 -10.01 3.46
CA GLU A 73 1.99 -10.57 4.69
C GLU A 73 3.31 -9.89 5.07
N GLN A 74 4.14 -9.63 4.09
CA GLN A 74 5.41 -8.96 4.34
C GLN A 74 5.21 -7.53 4.82
N LEU A 75 4.24 -6.83 4.25
CA LEU A 75 3.92 -5.48 4.69
C LEU A 75 3.43 -5.47 6.13
N LEU A 76 2.56 -6.42 6.47
CA LEU A 76 2.00 -6.47 7.81
C LEU A 76 3.01 -6.93 8.85
N ALA A 77 3.99 -7.72 8.44
CA ALA A 77 4.99 -8.26 9.37
C ALA A 77 6.12 -7.28 9.67
N ASP A 78 6.28 -6.24 8.86
CA ASP A 78 7.35 -5.27 9.08
C ASP A 78 7.05 -4.42 10.29
N GLU A 79 8.02 -4.29 11.19
CA GLU A 79 7.81 -3.60 12.45
C GLU A 79 7.45 -2.13 12.26
N ALA A 80 8.17 -1.42 11.40
CA ALA A 80 7.91 0.00 11.17
C ALA A 80 6.55 0.22 10.53
N LEU A 81 6.21 -0.62 9.55
CA LEU A 81 4.90 -0.52 8.89
C LEU A 81 3.78 -0.91 9.85
N ALA A 82 4.00 -1.95 10.66
CA ALA A 82 2.97 -2.37 11.61
C ALA A 82 2.64 -1.25 12.59
N LYS A 83 3.64 -0.52 13.05
CA LYS A 83 3.41 0.62 13.94
C LYS A 83 2.61 1.71 13.24
N HIS A 84 2.93 1.96 11.98
CA HIS A 84 2.21 2.96 11.20
C HIS A 84 0.76 2.54 11.00
N PHE A 85 0.53 1.29 10.62
CA PHE A 85 -0.83 0.79 10.41
C PHE A 85 -1.64 0.83 11.70
N ALA A 86 -1.03 0.50 12.84
CA ALA A 86 -1.70 0.57 14.13
C ALA A 86 -2.11 2.00 14.46
N TRP A 87 -1.24 2.95 14.18
CA TRP A 87 -1.56 4.36 14.39
C TRP A 87 -2.72 4.79 13.48
N VAL A 88 -2.66 4.40 12.20
CA VAL A 88 -3.72 4.76 11.26
C VAL A 88 -5.05 4.18 11.69
N SER A 89 -5.03 2.96 12.22
CA SER A 89 -6.28 2.28 12.60
C SER A 89 -7.06 3.04 13.66
N LYS A 90 -6.38 3.90 14.41
CA LYS A 90 -7.03 4.70 15.46
C LYS A 90 -7.47 6.07 14.98
N GLN A 91 -7.18 6.41 13.73
CA GLN A 91 -7.56 7.71 13.20
C GLN A 91 -9.02 7.69 12.76
N LYS A 92 -9.69 8.82 12.92
CA LYS A 92 -11.06 8.93 12.45
C LYS A 92 -11.05 8.97 10.94
N GLU A 93 -12.16 8.51 10.38
CA GLU A 93 -12.33 8.61 8.95
C GLU A 93 -12.22 10.06 8.53
N GLN A 94 -11.34 10.33 7.58
CA GLN A 94 -11.17 11.68 7.08
C GLN A 94 -11.99 11.87 5.84
N LYS A 95 -12.83 12.86 5.89
CA LYS A 95 -13.54 13.25 4.70
C LYS A 95 -12.61 14.05 3.84
N ASP A 96 -12.84 13.99 2.58
CA ASP A 96 -11.99 14.72 1.67
C ASP A 96 -12.14 16.22 1.78
N SER A 97 -13.12 16.67 2.48
CA SER A 97 -13.19 18.08 2.73
C SER A 97 -12.15 18.39 3.75
N PRO A 98 -11.61 19.35 3.69
CA PRO A 98 -10.55 19.68 4.46
C PRO A 98 -10.72 20.04 5.84
N ASP A 99 -10.92 19.71 5.93
CA ASP A 99 -11.05 19.90 6.75
C ASP A 99 -10.99 20.80 7.39
N TRP A 100 -11.39 20.97 7.46
CA TRP A 100 -11.51 21.74 7.94
C TRP A 100 -11.40 22.13 8.76
N LEU A 101 -11.63 21.70 8.28
CA LEU A 101 -11.60 21.86 8.65
C LEU A 101 -11.31 22.10 9.30
#